data_a8593ede082d80776756dbe952e49992
#
_entry.id   a8593ede082d80776756dbe952e49992
#
_cell.length_a   1.000
_cell.length_b   1.000
_cell.length_c   1.000
_cell.angle_alpha   90.00
_cell.angle_beta   90.00
_cell.angle_gamma   90.00
#
_symmetry.space_group_name_H-M   'P 1'
#
loop_
_entity.id
_entity.type
_entity.pdbx_description
1 polymer ?
#
loop_
_entity_poly.entity_id
_entity_poly.type
_entity_poly.pdbx_seq_one_letter_code
_entity_poly.pdbx_strand_id
1 'polypeptide(L)'
;AAMLIASGGALKNHDLKPMARIVASGVAGVEPRIMGIGPVYASEIALKRAGLSLNDMDIIELNEAFAAQVLACTRQMGLENDDERINPNGGAIALGHPLGMSGARILQTAAIELQKQGGKYALVTMCVGVGQGYAVVLERS
;
A
#
# COMPACT_ATOMS: atom_id res chain seq x y z
N ALA A 1 -12.66 5.85 7.00
CA ALA A 1 -11.40 5.68 7.74
C ALA A 1 -10.86 7.05 8.18
N ALA A 2 -10.12 7.07 9.27
CA ALA A 2 -9.45 8.26 9.78
C ALA A 2 -8.10 7.83 10.37
N MET A 3 -7.07 8.67 10.18
CA MET A 3 -5.76 8.46 10.76
C MET A 3 -5.13 9.78 11.18
N LEU A 4 -4.29 9.74 12.20
CA LEU A 4 -3.46 10.85 12.61
C LEU A 4 -2.07 10.71 11.97
N ILE A 5 -1.68 11.71 11.20
CA ILE A 5 -0.32 11.81 10.64
C ILE A 5 0.43 12.85 11.45
N ALA A 6 1.57 12.46 12.01
CA ALA A 6 2.37 13.31 12.87
C ALA A 6 3.82 13.41 12.41
N SER A 7 4.42 14.58 12.54
CA SER A 7 5.87 14.75 12.38
C SER A 7 6.63 14.18 13.58
N GLY A 8 7.93 13.89 13.40
CA GLY A 8 8.78 13.46 14.53
C GLY A 8 8.84 14.46 15.68
N GLY A 9 8.69 15.76 15.40
CA GLY A 9 8.56 16.80 16.43
C GLY A 9 7.25 16.69 17.21
N ALA A 10 6.13 16.47 16.50
CA ALA A 10 4.82 16.30 17.14
C ALA A 10 4.78 15.02 18.00
N LEU A 11 5.40 13.92 17.56
CA LEU A 11 5.50 12.71 18.37
C LEU A 11 6.13 13.00 19.74
N LYS A 12 7.25 13.73 19.75
CA LYS A 12 7.94 14.11 20.99
C LYS A 12 7.14 15.07 21.86
N ASN A 13 6.56 16.11 21.24
CA ASN A 13 5.86 17.17 21.98
C ASN A 13 4.55 16.69 22.61
N HIS A 14 3.92 15.66 22.06
CA HIS A 14 2.64 15.14 22.51
C HIS A 14 2.70 13.71 23.06
N ASP A 15 3.90 13.16 23.24
CA ASP A 15 4.16 11.77 23.71
C ASP A 15 3.34 10.73 22.91
N LEU A 16 3.31 10.89 21.59
CA LEU A 16 2.57 9.99 20.71
C LEU A 16 3.43 8.78 20.33
N LYS A 17 2.81 7.60 20.35
CA LYS A 17 3.43 6.36 19.90
C LYS A 17 2.94 6.04 18.48
N PRO A 18 3.80 6.14 17.46
CA PRO A 18 3.39 5.84 16.09
C PRO A 18 3.19 4.34 15.91
N MET A 19 2.26 3.94 15.07
CA MET A 19 2.10 2.54 14.64
C MET A 19 3.07 2.18 13.52
N ALA A 20 3.29 3.11 12.61
CA ALA A 20 4.19 2.93 11.48
C ALA A 20 4.75 4.26 11.01
N ARG A 21 5.90 4.22 10.36
CA ARG A 21 6.55 5.34 9.68
C ARG A 21 6.33 5.23 8.18
N ILE A 22 5.98 6.32 7.52
CA ILE A 22 6.02 6.41 6.06
C ILE A 22 7.49 6.55 5.64
N VAL A 23 8.01 5.53 4.95
CA VAL A 23 9.41 5.48 4.49
C VAL A 23 9.57 6.23 3.18
N ALA A 24 8.73 5.90 2.21
CA ALA A 24 8.76 6.48 0.88
C ALA A 24 7.38 6.38 0.22
N SER A 25 7.21 7.16 -0.84
CA SER A 25 6.05 7.07 -1.72
C SER A 25 6.46 7.13 -3.19
N GLY A 26 5.61 6.59 -4.06
CA GLY A 26 5.77 6.62 -5.51
C GLY A 26 4.46 6.94 -6.21
N VAL A 27 4.56 7.71 -7.26
CA VAL A 27 3.44 8.01 -8.17
C VAL A 27 3.88 7.68 -9.59
N ALA A 28 3.04 7.04 -10.35
CA ALA A 28 3.31 6.72 -11.74
C ALA A 28 2.10 7.05 -12.62
N GLY A 29 2.37 7.48 -13.86
CA GLY A 29 1.37 7.63 -14.91
C GLY A 29 1.43 6.46 -15.87
N VAL A 30 0.27 5.99 -16.33
CA VAL A 30 0.10 4.98 -17.37
C VAL A 30 -0.99 5.41 -18.35
N GLU A 31 -1.08 4.77 -19.50
CA GLU A 31 -2.20 5.03 -20.42
C GLU A 31 -3.55 4.87 -19.71
N PRO A 32 -4.49 5.82 -19.87
CA PRO A 32 -5.79 5.76 -19.19
C PRO A 32 -6.56 4.45 -19.38
N ARG A 33 -6.48 3.84 -20.56
CA ARG A 33 -7.17 2.57 -20.88
C ARG A 33 -6.66 1.38 -20.08
N ILE A 34 -5.45 1.46 -19.51
CA ILE A 34 -4.84 0.42 -18.69
C ILE A 34 -4.51 0.95 -17.27
N MET A 35 -5.29 1.90 -16.80
CA MET A 35 -5.06 2.57 -15.51
C MET A 35 -4.86 1.58 -14.35
N GLY A 36 -5.47 0.40 -14.44
CA GLY A 36 -5.42 -0.62 -13.40
C GLY A 36 -4.02 -1.13 -13.06
N ILE A 37 -3.05 -1.05 -13.98
CA ILE A 37 -1.66 -1.46 -13.74
C ILE A 37 -0.77 -0.35 -13.16
N GLY A 38 -1.31 0.85 -12.94
CA GLY A 38 -0.59 1.95 -12.28
C GLY A 38 0.12 1.56 -10.98
N PRO A 39 -0.48 0.70 -10.12
CA PRO A 39 0.17 0.20 -8.90
C PRO A 39 1.55 -0.41 -9.11
N VAL A 40 1.78 -1.12 -10.19
CA VAL A 40 3.07 -1.78 -10.49
C VAL A 40 4.19 -0.74 -10.54
N TYR A 41 4.05 0.24 -11.41
CA TYR A 41 5.07 1.27 -11.61
C TYR A 41 5.22 2.21 -10.40
N ALA A 42 4.11 2.52 -9.73
CA ALA A 42 4.14 3.31 -8.51
C ALA A 42 4.90 2.58 -7.39
N SER A 43 4.70 1.26 -7.27
CA SER A 43 5.40 0.40 -6.31
C SER A 43 6.89 0.32 -6.58
N GLU A 44 7.30 0.15 -7.84
CA GLU A 44 8.72 0.18 -8.24
C GLU A 44 9.41 1.48 -7.82
N ILE A 45 8.74 2.63 -8.03
CA ILE A 45 9.27 3.94 -7.64
C ILE A 45 9.36 4.05 -6.10
N ALA A 46 8.32 3.63 -5.38
CA ALA A 46 8.30 3.71 -3.91
C ALA A 46 9.39 2.82 -3.29
N LEU A 47 9.50 1.57 -3.74
CA LEU A 47 10.50 0.61 -3.29
C LEU A 47 11.93 1.10 -3.58
N LYS A 48 12.18 1.59 -4.79
CA LYS A 48 13.47 2.17 -5.16
C LYS A 48 13.85 3.36 -4.26
N ARG A 49 12.90 4.25 -3.95
CA ARG A 49 13.13 5.38 -3.03
C ARG A 49 13.37 4.94 -1.60
N ALA A 50 12.75 3.84 -1.18
CA ALA A 50 12.96 3.25 0.15
C ALA A 50 14.31 2.50 0.24
N GLY A 51 14.96 2.16 -0.89
CA GLY A 51 16.12 1.29 -0.93
C GLY A 51 15.79 -0.16 -0.60
N LEU A 52 14.56 -0.58 -0.91
CA LEU A 52 13.98 -1.89 -0.60
C LEU A 52 13.52 -2.59 -1.87
N SER A 53 13.31 -3.89 -1.77
CA SER A 53 12.73 -4.76 -2.80
C SER A 53 11.35 -5.27 -2.39
N LEU A 54 10.61 -5.85 -3.31
CA LEU A 54 9.33 -6.48 -3.03
C LEU A 54 9.44 -7.68 -2.06
N ASN A 55 10.60 -8.33 -2.05
CA ASN A 55 10.86 -9.46 -1.15
C ASN A 55 11.07 -9.03 0.32
N ASP A 56 11.35 -7.75 0.56
CA ASP A 56 11.47 -7.21 1.92
C ASP A 56 10.12 -6.90 2.56
N MET A 57 9.03 -7.02 1.80
CA MET A 57 7.68 -6.68 2.28
C MET A 57 7.04 -7.88 3.00
N ASP A 58 6.61 -7.64 4.23
CA ASP A 58 5.84 -8.61 5.03
C ASP A 58 4.34 -8.53 4.70
N ILE A 59 3.86 -7.35 4.32
CA ILE A 59 2.46 -7.08 3.98
C ILE A 59 2.41 -6.33 2.65
N ILE A 60 1.44 -6.69 1.82
CA ILE A 60 1.12 -5.98 0.56
C ILE A 60 -0.38 -5.67 0.55
N GLU A 61 -0.74 -4.42 0.77
CA GLU A 61 -2.12 -3.94 0.57
C GLU A 61 -2.25 -3.39 -0.85
N LEU A 62 -2.83 -4.18 -1.73
CA LEU A 62 -3.15 -3.80 -3.11
C LEU A 62 -4.65 -3.57 -3.24
N ASN A 63 -5.08 -2.34 -3.47
CA ASN A 63 -6.50 -2.05 -3.60
C ASN A 63 -7.13 -2.79 -4.77
N GLU A 64 -8.22 -3.50 -4.50
CA GLU A 64 -8.96 -4.33 -5.45
C GLU A 64 -10.08 -3.51 -6.12
N ALA A 65 -9.72 -2.59 -7.01
CA ALA A 65 -10.73 -1.89 -7.80
C ALA A 65 -11.49 -2.85 -8.72
N PHE A 66 -10.78 -3.85 -9.26
CA PHE A 66 -11.31 -4.95 -10.06
C PHE A 66 -10.46 -6.20 -9.87
N ALA A 67 -11.07 -7.39 -9.82
CA ALA A 67 -10.34 -8.64 -9.71
C ALA A 67 -9.30 -8.84 -10.83
N ALA A 68 -9.69 -8.56 -12.08
CA ALA A 68 -8.78 -8.65 -13.23
C ALA A 68 -7.58 -7.69 -13.12
N GLN A 69 -7.78 -6.52 -12.53
CA GLN A 69 -6.73 -5.53 -12.30
C GLN A 69 -5.71 -6.05 -11.28
N VAL A 70 -6.18 -6.63 -10.16
CA VAL A 70 -5.28 -7.21 -9.15
C VAL A 70 -4.44 -8.32 -9.76
N LEU A 71 -5.06 -9.27 -10.46
CA LEU A 71 -4.36 -10.37 -11.13
C LEU A 71 -3.34 -9.88 -12.18
N ALA A 72 -3.63 -8.79 -12.87
CA ALA A 72 -2.66 -8.18 -13.80
C ALA A 72 -1.47 -7.57 -13.04
N CYS A 73 -1.71 -6.89 -11.92
CA CYS A 73 -0.67 -6.32 -11.09
C CYS A 73 0.22 -7.40 -10.45
N THR A 74 -0.37 -8.43 -9.82
CA THR A 74 0.38 -9.51 -9.15
C THR A 74 1.30 -10.22 -10.13
N ARG A 75 0.79 -10.60 -11.30
CA ARG A 75 1.57 -11.24 -12.37
C ARG A 75 2.72 -10.35 -12.86
N GLN A 76 2.47 -9.07 -13.06
CA GLN A 76 3.49 -8.14 -13.55
C GLN A 76 4.55 -7.84 -12.48
N MET A 77 4.19 -7.89 -11.21
CA MET A 77 5.10 -7.76 -10.06
C MET A 77 5.85 -9.05 -9.73
N GLY A 78 5.54 -10.17 -10.41
CA GLY A 78 6.15 -11.48 -10.16
C GLY A 78 5.67 -12.14 -8.87
N LEU A 79 4.46 -11.80 -8.42
CA LEU A 79 3.81 -12.39 -7.25
C LEU A 79 2.87 -13.52 -7.67
N GLU A 80 2.80 -14.58 -6.87
CA GLU A 80 1.79 -15.61 -7.03
C GLU A 80 0.41 -15.08 -6.66
N ASN A 81 -0.65 -15.68 -7.25
CA ASN A 81 -2.02 -15.21 -7.01
C ASN A 81 -2.51 -15.51 -5.58
N ASP A 82 -1.89 -16.44 -4.90
CA ASP A 82 -2.18 -16.91 -3.53
C ASP A 82 -1.09 -16.50 -2.52
N ASP A 83 -0.27 -15.48 -2.87
CA ASP A 83 0.73 -14.92 -1.96
C ASP A 83 0.03 -14.38 -0.69
N GLU A 84 0.25 -15.03 0.45
CA GLU A 84 -0.40 -14.74 1.73
C GLU A 84 -0.14 -13.32 2.25
N ARG A 85 0.86 -12.63 1.72
CA ARG A 85 1.16 -11.23 2.07
C ARG A 85 0.15 -10.25 1.49
N ILE A 86 -0.60 -10.66 0.44
CA ILE A 86 -1.51 -9.79 -0.29
C ILE A 86 -2.86 -9.73 0.41
N ASN A 87 -3.24 -8.53 0.86
CA ASN A 87 -4.55 -8.27 1.48
C ASN A 87 -4.95 -9.31 2.53
N PRO A 88 -4.12 -9.59 3.56
CA PRO A 88 -4.33 -10.70 4.50
C PRO A 88 -5.64 -10.59 5.29
N ASN A 89 -6.22 -9.40 5.36
CA ASN A 89 -7.52 -9.15 6.01
C ASN A 89 -8.69 -8.96 5.02
N GLY A 90 -8.48 -9.33 3.75
CA GLY A 90 -9.43 -9.08 2.67
C GLY A 90 -9.30 -7.69 2.05
N GLY A 91 -9.59 -7.59 0.77
CA GLY A 91 -9.51 -6.38 -0.03
C GLY A 91 -10.86 -5.73 -0.33
N ALA A 92 -10.87 -4.79 -1.25
CA ALA A 92 -12.04 -3.99 -1.59
C ALA A 92 -13.22 -4.81 -2.18
N ILE A 93 -12.95 -5.96 -2.78
CA ILE A 93 -13.99 -6.86 -3.29
C ILE A 93 -14.86 -7.36 -2.13
N ALA A 94 -14.24 -7.70 -1.01
CA ALA A 94 -14.95 -8.15 0.20
C ALA A 94 -15.49 -7.00 1.05
N LEU A 95 -14.72 -5.89 1.16
CA LEU A 95 -14.97 -4.81 2.14
C LEU A 95 -15.63 -3.56 1.53
N GLY A 96 -15.55 -3.40 0.22
CA GLY A 96 -16.01 -2.20 -0.49
C GLY A 96 -14.89 -1.21 -0.82
N HIS A 97 -15.19 -0.35 -1.81
CA HIS A 97 -14.24 0.65 -2.31
C HIS A 97 -14.86 2.07 -2.38
N PRO A 98 -15.13 2.71 -1.24
CA PRO A 98 -15.45 4.13 -1.22
C PRO A 98 -14.20 4.94 -1.61
N LEU A 99 -14.19 5.55 -2.79
CA LEU A 99 -13.00 6.12 -3.43
C LEU A 99 -12.18 7.04 -2.51
N GLY A 100 -12.83 7.97 -1.79
CA GLY A 100 -12.16 8.89 -0.88
C GLY A 100 -11.67 8.27 0.44
N MET A 101 -12.06 7.03 0.75
CA MET A 101 -11.71 6.34 2.00
C MET A 101 -10.60 5.30 1.79
N SER A 102 -10.55 4.67 0.63
CA SER A 102 -9.75 3.45 0.43
C SER A 102 -8.27 3.64 0.70
N GLY A 103 -7.65 4.75 0.28
CA GLY A 103 -6.24 5.03 0.56
C GLY A 103 -5.93 5.05 2.06
N ALA A 104 -6.75 5.75 2.84
CA ALA A 104 -6.60 5.81 4.30
C ALA A 104 -6.85 4.43 4.93
N ARG A 105 -7.85 3.67 4.43
CA ARG A 105 -8.17 2.33 4.95
C ARG A 105 -7.01 1.36 4.76
N ILE A 106 -6.47 1.24 3.53
CA ILE A 106 -5.41 0.27 3.26
C ILE A 106 -4.11 0.61 3.99
N LEU A 107 -3.77 1.91 4.14
CA LEU A 107 -2.64 2.34 4.96
C LEU A 107 -2.83 1.94 6.43
N GLN A 108 -4.02 2.18 6.99
CA GLN A 108 -4.33 1.83 8.36
C GLN A 108 -4.34 0.31 8.57
N THR A 109 -4.93 -0.45 7.64
CA THR A 109 -4.95 -1.92 7.68
C THR A 109 -3.53 -2.48 7.69
N ALA A 110 -2.66 -2.01 6.79
CA ALA A 110 -1.26 -2.42 6.74
C ALA A 110 -0.51 -2.11 8.05
N ALA A 111 -0.68 -0.90 8.59
CA ALA A 111 -0.02 -0.51 9.83
C ALA A 111 -0.47 -1.37 11.03
N ILE A 112 -1.76 -1.67 11.14
CA ILE A 112 -2.31 -2.56 12.17
C ILE A 112 -1.77 -3.98 12.01
N GLU A 113 -1.76 -4.50 10.78
CA GLU A 113 -1.33 -5.87 10.52
C GLU A 113 0.17 -6.05 10.76
N LEU A 114 1.01 -5.07 10.44
CA LEU A 114 2.42 -5.07 10.81
C LEU A 114 2.63 -5.19 12.33
N GLN A 115 1.80 -4.50 13.12
CA GLN A 115 1.86 -4.61 14.58
C GLN A 115 1.44 -6.01 15.06
N LYS A 116 0.39 -6.57 14.47
CA LYS A 116 -0.16 -7.89 14.83
C LYS A 116 0.82 -9.03 14.53
N GLN A 117 1.38 -9.04 13.32
CA GLN A 117 2.26 -10.12 12.85
C GLN A 117 3.72 -9.95 13.30
N GLY A 118 4.09 -8.77 13.80
CA GLY A 118 5.48 -8.44 14.10
C GLY A 118 6.33 -8.19 12.85
N GLY A 119 5.71 -8.04 11.68
CA GLY A 119 6.36 -7.71 10.41
C GLY A 119 7.04 -6.34 10.46
N LYS A 120 7.95 -6.09 9.54
CA LYS A 120 8.74 -4.85 9.51
C LYS A 120 8.26 -3.86 8.46
N TYR A 121 8.03 -4.32 7.23
CA TYR A 121 7.70 -3.46 6.10
C TYR A 121 6.37 -3.84 5.44
N ALA A 122 5.64 -2.84 4.99
CA ALA A 122 4.47 -3.03 4.15
C ALA A 122 4.52 -2.13 2.92
N LEU A 123 4.08 -2.69 1.79
CA LEU A 123 3.78 -1.96 0.57
C LEU A 123 2.28 -1.74 0.49
N VAL A 124 1.86 -0.51 0.29
CA VAL A 124 0.45 -0.14 0.14
C VAL A 124 0.29 0.55 -1.19
N THR A 125 -0.57 0.05 -2.07
CA THR A 125 -0.70 0.61 -3.42
C THR A 125 -2.12 0.55 -3.97
N MET A 126 -2.44 1.49 -4.83
CA MET A 126 -3.74 1.56 -5.52
C MET A 126 -3.63 2.22 -6.89
N CYS A 127 -4.50 1.81 -7.81
CA CYS A 127 -4.73 2.55 -9.03
C CYS A 127 -5.59 3.78 -8.75
N VAL A 128 -5.40 4.82 -9.55
CA VAL A 128 -6.17 6.06 -9.49
C VAL A 128 -6.65 6.38 -10.89
N GLY A 129 -7.84 6.92 -11.02
CA GLY A 129 -8.46 7.24 -12.30
C GLY A 129 -7.56 8.07 -13.22
N VAL A 130 -7.87 8.05 -14.52
CA VAL A 130 -7.13 8.74 -15.61
C VAL A 130 -5.72 8.21 -15.84
N GLY A 131 -5.40 7.00 -15.40
CA GLY A 131 -4.11 6.37 -15.68
C GLY A 131 -3.01 6.71 -14.66
N GLN A 132 -3.32 6.64 -13.37
CA GLN A 132 -2.36 6.87 -12.30
C GLN A 132 -2.26 5.67 -11.37
N GLY A 133 -1.09 5.49 -10.75
CA GLY A 133 -0.86 4.62 -9.60
C GLY A 133 -0.22 5.41 -8.46
N TYR A 134 -0.55 5.03 -7.23
CA TYR A 134 0.06 5.56 -6.02
C TYR A 134 0.53 4.41 -5.12
N ALA A 135 1.72 4.53 -4.55
CA ALA A 135 2.27 3.54 -3.63
C ALA A 135 2.97 4.20 -2.45
N VAL A 136 2.92 3.53 -1.31
CA VAL A 136 3.58 3.94 -0.06
C VAL A 136 4.27 2.73 0.55
N VAL A 137 5.49 2.92 1.03
CA VAL A 137 6.20 1.94 1.87
C VAL A 137 6.10 2.39 3.32
N LEU A 138 5.59 1.50 4.17
CA LEU A 138 5.52 1.67 5.62
C LEU A 138 6.58 0.82 6.31
N GLU A 139 7.09 1.32 7.43
CA GLU A 139 7.91 0.57 8.39
C GLU A 139 7.23 0.60 9.74
N ARG A 140 7.11 -0.56 10.39
CA ARG A 140 6.60 -0.67 11.75
C ARG A 140 7.48 0.11 12.74
N SER A 141 6.86 0.86 13.63
CA SER A 141 7.52 1.60 14.72
C SER A 141 7.61 0.79 15.99
#